data_a8522b00047836a310ef7e738c5d0d6f
#
_entry.id   a8522b00047836a310ef7e738c5d0d6f
#
_cell.length_a   1.000
_cell.length_b   1.000
_cell.length_c   1.000
_cell.angle_alpha   90.00
_cell.angle_beta   90.00
_cell.angle_gamma   90.00
#
_symmetry.space_group_name_H-M   'P 1'
#
loop_
_entity.id
_entity.type
_entity.pdbx_description
1 polymer ?
#
loop_
_entity_poly.entity_id
_entity_poly.type
_entity_poly.pdbx_seq_one_letter_code
_entity_poly.pdbx_strand_id
1 'polypeptide(L)'
;MTMDRRRFLHSAGMCLGGLATFGLPEVRFATAGDTGRLVFVLLRGGFDGLAAVAPTFDPAYFDLRRTLAAEPDDLVALADGFALTPGLAPLRGFWERDELLVLHAMAIPYRTRSHFDGQAILETGLDQPEGSADGWLNRLLSVMEGHRSGIAIAAGMPRSLTGINEVASWSPAELGVVEDGYLDRLHLLYRSDEALQGSFEAALAMQDVGEEMAAMGGGGRQGDPSALFRAAAQLMTEPGGPNVAAMEFSGWDTHANQGIVGGNLDRQLGRLAAGLSSFRASMGDQWEGTTVVVMTEFGRTARPNGTGGTDHGTAGAGFVLGSGVARSSVVTDWPGLKDRELFEERDLAPTLDTRAVLKGVLAGTFDLTPQQADRVFPDSSGVRGMWELMT
;
A
#
# COMPACT_ATOMS: atom_id res chain seq x y z
N MET A 1 35.67 9.32 20.42
CA MET A 1 35.12 9.79 19.15
C MET A 1 33.77 10.41 19.50
N THR A 2 33.67 11.74 19.48
CA THR A 2 32.46 12.46 19.85
C THR A 2 31.51 12.37 18.64
N MET A 3 30.35 11.75 18.85
CA MET A 3 29.31 11.67 17.79
C MET A 3 28.62 13.04 17.65
N ASP A 4 28.39 13.46 16.42
CA ASP A 4 27.78 14.74 16.08
C ASP A 4 26.27 14.72 16.35
N ARG A 5 25.76 15.77 16.99
CA ARG A 5 24.38 15.99 17.40
C ARG A 5 23.37 15.90 16.23
N ARG A 6 23.77 16.38 15.04
CA ARG A 6 22.96 16.30 13.82
C ARG A 6 22.73 14.85 13.39
N ARG A 7 23.72 14.02 13.53
CA ARG A 7 23.68 12.61 13.17
C ARG A 7 22.65 11.81 13.96
N PHE A 8 22.43 12.14 15.24
CA PHE A 8 21.42 11.47 16.07
C PHE A 8 19.98 11.76 15.67
N LEU A 9 19.67 13.02 15.34
CA LEU A 9 18.30 13.44 15.08
C LEU A 9 17.66 12.73 13.86
N HIS A 10 18.49 12.32 12.91
CA HIS A 10 18.03 11.55 11.74
C HIS A 10 17.92 10.05 12.00
N SER A 11 18.72 9.49 12.90
CA SER A 11 18.72 8.04 13.20
C SER A 11 17.65 7.63 14.19
N ALA A 12 17.34 8.48 15.16
CA ALA A 12 16.41 8.14 16.24
C ALA A 12 14.93 8.09 15.80
N GLY A 13 14.59 8.72 14.65
CA GLY A 13 13.26 8.58 14.02
C GLY A 13 12.94 7.16 13.56
N MET A 14 13.93 6.32 13.39
CA MET A 14 13.76 4.93 12.95
C MET A 14 13.54 3.92 14.09
N CYS A 15 13.92 4.26 15.32
CA CYS A 15 13.99 3.26 16.40
C CYS A 15 12.88 3.33 17.46
N LEU A 16 12.08 4.39 17.52
CA LEU A 16 11.14 4.59 18.63
C LEU A 16 9.72 4.01 18.41
N GLY A 17 9.45 3.40 17.26
CA GLY A 17 8.19 2.72 17.00
C GLY A 17 8.10 1.26 17.43
N GLY A 18 9.18 0.67 17.89
CA GLY A 18 9.28 -0.78 18.09
C GLY A 18 9.88 -1.21 19.43
N LEU A 19 9.39 -0.72 20.57
CA LEU A 19 9.67 -1.33 21.86
C LEU A 19 8.64 -2.41 22.19
N ALA A 20 8.71 -3.51 21.48
CA ALA A 20 8.13 -4.79 21.91
C ALA A 20 9.09 -5.91 21.53
N THR A 21 9.94 -6.23 22.48
CA THR A 21 10.57 -7.52 22.75
C THR A 21 10.89 -8.46 21.58
N PHE A 22 12.15 -8.77 21.50
CA PHE A 22 12.87 -9.98 21.10
C PHE A 22 13.98 -9.70 20.08
N GLY A 23 15.15 -10.28 20.39
CA GLY A 23 16.42 -10.28 19.71
C GLY A 23 16.44 -9.77 18.26
N LEU A 24 17.15 -8.68 18.01
CA LEU A 24 17.34 -8.18 16.67
C LEU A 24 18.49 -8.93 16.01
N PRO A 25 18.24 -9.54 14.85
CA PRO A 25 19.32 -10.12 14.07
C PRO A 25 20.09 -9.07 13.32
N GLU A 26 21.27 -9.44 12.94
CA GLU A 26 22.05 -8.80 11.88
C GLU A 26 21.16 -8.60 10.64
N VAL A 27 20.81 -7.37 10.31
CA VAL A 27 20.15 -7.08 9.02
C VAL A 27 21.18 -7.34 7.93
N ARG A 28 21.20 -8.56 7.42
CA ARG A 28 21.99 -8.92 6.25
C ARG A 28 21.15 -8.71 5.02
N PHE A 29 21.52 -7.74 4.23
CA PHE A 29 20.89 -7.47 2.95
C PHE A 29 21.31 -8.52 1.91
N ALA A 30 20.39 -8.89 1.00
CA ALA A 30 20.60 -9.92 0.00
C ALA A 30 21.69 -9.55 -1.02
N THR A 31 22.44 -10.53 -1.48
CA THR A 31 23.38 -10.38 -2.61
C THR A 31 22.61 -10.41 -3.93
N ALA A 32 23.04 -9.58 -4.89
CA ALA A 32 22.44 -9.42 -6.20
C ALA A 32 22.08 -10.75 -6.89
N GLY A 33 20.80 -10.93 -7.26
CA GLY A 33 20.31 -12.11 -7.98
C GLY A 33 18.79 -12.27 -7.98
N ASP A 34 18.08 -11.55 -7.12
CA ASP A 34 16.65 -11.74 -6.90
C ASP A 34 15.89 -10.43 -7.12
N THR A 35 15.28 -10.29 -8.27
CA THR A 35 14.80 -9.00 -8.80
C THR A 35 13.38 -8.61 -8.40
N GLY A 36 12.55 -9.53 -7.89
CA GLY A 36 11.14 -9.24 -7.53
C GLY A 36 11.03 -8.30 -6.32
N ARG A 37 10.25 -7.23 -6.48
CA ARG A 37 9.91 -6.27 -5.41
C ARG A 37 8.41 -6.00 -5.36
N LEU A 38 7.87 -5.90 -4.14
CA LEU A 38 6.47 -5.62 -3.91
C LEU A 38 6.30 -4.44 -2.94
N VAL A 39 5.48 -3.48 -3.32
CA VAL A 39 4.99 -2.43 -2.42
C VAL A 39 3.49 -2.60 -2.23
N PHE A 40 3.05 -2.83 -1.00
CA PHE A 40 1.65 -2.87 -0.63
C PHE A 40 1.23 -1.54 -0.03
N VAL A 41 0.26 -0.89 -0.65
CA VAL A 41 -0.28 0.41 -0.25
C VAL A 41 -1.71 0.22 0.24
N LEU A 42 -1.94 0.40 1.52
CA LEU A 42 -3.27 0.33 2.14
C LEU A 42 -3.89 1.72 2.23
N LEU A 43 -5.03 1.91 1.57
CA LEU A 43 -5.86 3.11 1.66
C LEU A 43 -6.89 2.91 2.78
N ARG A 44 -6.60 3.39 3.99
CA ARG A 44 -7.46 3.20 5.16
C ARG A 44 -8.66 4.15 5.16
N GLY A 45 -9.87 3.60 5.22
CA GLY A 45 -11.12 4.36 5.33
C GLY A 45 -12.17 4.04 4.28
N GLY A 46 -12.01 2.95 3.54
CA GLY A 46 -13.00 2.57 2.53
C GLY A 46 -12.97 3.49 1.32
N PHE A 47 -12.06 3.24 0.41
CA PHE A 47 -11.84 4.03 -0.80
C PHE A 47 -13.05 4.02 -1.75
N ASP A 48 -13.49 5.19 -2.22
CA ASP A 48 -14.62 5.31 -3.16
C ASP A 48 -14.20 4.99 -4.59
N GLY A 49 -14.30 3.71 -4.94
CA GLY A 49 -13.93 3.21 -6.27
C GLY A 49 -14.79 3.77 -7.40
N LEU A 50 -16.10 3.97 -7.17
CA LEU A 50 -17.00 4.53 -8.17
C LEU A 50 -16.70 6.02 -8.48
N ALA A 51 -16.18 6.76 -7.51
CA ALA A 51 -15.76 8.13 -7.72
C ALA A 51 -14.39 8.19 -8.42
N ALA A 52 -13.48 7.26 -8.10
CA ALA A 52 -12.13 7.25 -8.65
C ALA A 52 -12.07 6.72 -10.08
N VAL A 53 -12.84 5.66 -10.36
CA VAL A 53 -12.91 4.97 -11.65
C VAL A 53 -14.35 4.89 -12.09
N ALA A 54 -14.76 5.83 -12.92
CA ALA A 54 -16.13 5.99 -13.39
C ALA A 54 -16.49 4.94 -14.47
N PRO A 55 -17.52 4.11 -14.28
CA PRO A 55 -18.02 3.20 -15.30
C PRO A 55 -18.99 3.96 -16.24
N THR A 56 -18.46 4.79 -17.15
CA THR A 56 -19.25 5.72 -17.98
C THR A 56 -20.15 5.03 -18.99
N PHE A 57 -19.91 3.75 -19.26
CA PHE A 57 -20.77 2.90 -20.11
C PHE A 57 -22.05 2.45 -19.40
N ASP A 58 -22.07 2.47 -18.05
CA ASP A 58 -23.27 2.07 -17.29
C ASP A 58 -24.25 3.24 -17.26
N PRO A 59 -25.46 3.10 -17.86
CA PRO A 59 -26.39 4.22 -17.97
C PRO A 59 -26.94 4.70 -16.61
N ALA A 60 -26.81 3.88 -15.55
CA ALA A 60 -27.25 4.27 -14.22
C ALA A 60 -26.21 5.08 -13.45
N TYR A 61 -24.96 5.14 -13.90
CA TYR A 61 -23.87 5.73 -13.15
C TYR A 61 -24.11 7.20 -12.79
N PHE A 62 -24.38 8.05 -13.77
CA PHE A 62 -24.53 9.50 -13.53
C PHE A 62 -25.76 9.81 -12.69
N ASP A 63 -26.88 9.12 -12.96
CA ASP A 63 -28.12 9.29 -12.18
C ASP A 63 -27.93 8.85 -10.72
N LEU A 64 -27.17 7.80 -10.50
CA LEU A 64 -26.90 7.23 -9.17
C LEU A 64 -25.94 8.12 -8.36
N ARG A 65 -24.84 8.53 -8.98
CA ARG A 65 -23.77 9.29 -8.31
C ARG A 65 -24.04 10.79 -8.21
N ARG A 66 -24.85 11.35 -9.12
CA ARG A 66 -25.26 12.76 -9.09
C ARG A 66 -24.06 13.72 -8.91
N THR A 67 -24.03 14.46 -7.80
CA THR A 67 -22.98 15.44 -7.46
C THR A 67 -21.61 14.82 -7.17
N LEU A 68 -21.53 13.50 -7.06
CA LEU A 68 -20.27 12.75 -6.89
C LEU A 68 -19.83 12.03 -8.17
N ALA A 69 -20.41 12.34 -9.32
CA ALA A 69 -19.88 12.01 -10.64
C ALA A 69 -19.13 13.22 -11.21
N ALA A 70 -17.97 13.00 -11.81
CA ALA A 70 -17.30 14.01 -12.61
C ALA A 70 -18.04 14.18 -13.95
N GLU A 71 -18.01 15.38 -14.53
CA GLU A 71 -18.55 15.59 -15.86
C GLU A 71 -17.75 14.76 -16.89
N PRO A 72 -18.41 14.24 -17.95
CA PRO A 72 -17.73 13.38 -18.93
C PRO A 72 -16.47 14.00 -19.53
N ASP A 73 -16.47 15.33 -19.76
CA ASP A 73 -15.34 16.06 -20.35
C ASP A 73 -14.14 16.22 -19.39
N ASP A 74 -14.35 16.05 -18.10
CA ASP A 74 -13.28 16.08 -17.09
C ASP A 74 -12.60 14.71 -16.91
N LEU A 75 -13.22 13.65 -17.39
CA LEU A 75 -12.76 12.27 -17.16
C LEU A 75 -11.63 11.87 -18.13
N VAL A 76 -10.71 11.09 -17.63
CA VAL A 76 -9.60 10.50 -18.41
C VAL A 76 -9.99 9.10 -18.86
N ALA A 77 -10.41 8.96 -20.11
CA ALA A 77 -10.87 7.68 -20.65
C ALA A 77 -9.80 6.58 -20.59
N LEU A 78 -10.22 5.39 -20.18
CA LEU A 78 -9.49 4.12 -20.25
C LEU A 78 -10.08 3.23 -21.34
N ALA A 79 -10.02 1.90 -21.16
CA ALA A 79 -10.70 0.94 -22.02
C ALA A 79 -12.12 0.61 -21.51
N ASP A 80 -12.93 -0.01 -22.38
CA ASP A 80 -14.21 -0.63 -22.05
C ASP A 80 -15.23 0.32 -21.38
N GLY A 81 -15.09 1.63 -21.63
CA GLY A 81 -15.99 2.66 -21.09
C GLY A 81 -15.74 3.00 -19.63
N PHE A 82 -14.62 2.61 -19.05
CA PHE A 82 -14.16 3.12 -17.78
C PHE A 82 -13.33 4.39 -17.97
N ALA A 83 -13.33 5.26 -16.96
CA ALA A 83 -12.54 6.48 -16.96
C ALA A 83 -12.04 6.84 -15.56
N LEU A 84 -10.82 7.39 -15.48
CA LEU A 84 -10.27 7.94 -14.23
C LEU A 84 -10.80 9.34 -14.00
N THR A 85 -11.02 9.70 -12.75
CA THR A 85 -11.30 11.09 -12.38
C THR A 85 -10.04 11.96 -12.47
N PRO A 86 -10.17 13.30 -12.56
CA PRO A 86 -9.05 14.22 -12.82
C PRO A 86 -7.86 14.03 -11.86
N GLY A 87 -8.10 13.81 -10.57
CA GLY A 87 -7.03 13.55 -9.60
C GLY A 87 -6.14 12.36 -9.96
N LEU A 88 -6.67 11.36 -10.64
CA LEU A 88 -5.90 10.20 -11.10
C LEU A 88 -5.31 10.35 -12.51
N ALA A 89 -5.44 11.51 -13.16
CA ALA A 89 -4.90 11.75 -14.49
C ALA A 89 -3.42 11.34 -14.67
N PRO A 90 -2.52 11.52 -13.69
CA PRO A 90 -1.13 11.05 -13.82
C PRO A 90 -0.99 9.54 -14.05
N LEU A 91 -1.96 8.72 -13.64
CA LEU A 91 -1.95 7.27 -13.89
C LEU A 91 -2.12 6.92 -15.37
N ARG A 92 -2.58 7.87 -16.21
CA ARG A 92 -2.64 7.71 -17.67
C ARG A 92 -1.29 7.31 -18.25
N GLY A 93 -0.19 7.88 -17.74
CA GLY A 93 1.15 7.53 -18.18
C GLY A 93 1.52 6.07 -17.90
N PHE A 94 1.06 5.47 -16.81
CA PHE A 94 1.23 4.03 -16.54
C PHE A 94 0.36 3.19 -17.50
N TRP A 95 -0.87 3.62 -17.72
CA TRP A 95 -1.77 2.95 -18.65
C TRP A 95 -1.20 2.85 -20.06
N GLU A 96 -0.65 3.93 -20.58
CA GLU A 96 -0.07 4.01 -21.93
C GLU A 96 1.21 3.19 -22.12
N ARG A 97 1.85 2.78 -21.02
CA ARG A 97 3.04 1.92 -21.02
C ARG A 97 2.75 0.46 -20.68
N ASP A 98 1.49 0.07 -20.61
CA ASP A 98 1.08 -1.25 -20.14
C ASP A 98 1.59 -1.58 -18.72
N GLU A 99 1.60 -0.60 -17.83
CA GLU A 99 2.07 -0.70 -16.44
C GLU A 99 0.95 -0.57 -15.40
N LEU A 100 -0.33 -0.62 -15.78
CA LEU A 100 -1.47 -0.39 -14.87
C LEU A 100 -2.60 -1.39 -15.06
N LEU A 101 -2.97 -2.10 -13.99
CA LEU A 101 -4.28 -2.74 -13.87
C LEU A 101 -5.16 -1.90 -12.95
N VAL A 102 -6.37 -1.64 -13.38
CA VAL A 102 -7.43 -1.07 -12.55
C VAL A 102 -8.34 -2.22 -12.11
N LEU A 103 -8.45 -2.44 -10.82
CA LEU A 103 -9.32 -3.47 -10.24
C LEU A 103 -10.65 -2.82 -9.87
N HIS A 104 -11.78 -3.36 -10.33
CA HIS A 104 -13.08 -2.80 -9.98
C HIS A 104 -14.05 -3.88 -9.51
N ALA A 105 -15.10 -3.49 -8.77
CA ALA A 105 -16.02 -4.39 -8.10
C ALA A 105 -15.29 -5.42 -7.20
N MET A 106 -14.14 -5.04 -6.65
CA MET A 106 -13.28 -5.87 -5.81
C MET A 106 -13.66 -5.77 -4.34
N ALA A 107 -13.62 -6.88 -3.61
CA ALA A 107 -13.80 -6.89 -2.16
C ALA A 107 -13.00 -8.01 -1.48
N ILE A 108 -12.70 -7.81 -0.19
CA ILE A 108 -12.30 -8.87 0.74
C ILE A 108 -13.52 -9.77 1.06
N PRO A 109 -13.33 -10.97 1.63
CA PRO A 109 -14.44 -11.85 2.01
C PRO A 109 -15.16 -11.41 3.29
N TYR A 110 -15.59 -10.13 3.35
CA TYR A 110 -16.21 -9.50 4.51
C TYR A 110 -17.32 -8.54 4.08
N ARG A 111 -18.44 -8.51 4.83
CA ARG A 111 -19.64 -7.74 4.41
C ARG A 111 -20.23 -6.85 5.49
N THR A 112 -19.64 -6.81 6.70
CA THR A 112 -20.20 -6.06 7.84
C THR A 112 -19.76 -4.59 7.87
N ARG A 113 -18.79 -4.19 7.04
CA ARG A 113 -18.36 -2.80 6.85
C ARG A 113 -17.75 -2.13 8.10
N SER A 114 -17.12 -2.92 8.98
CA SER A 114 -16.30 -2.42 10.09
C SER A 114 -14.86 -2.19 9.61
N HIS A 115 -14.31 -1.01 9.81
CA HIS A 115 -12.91 -0.73 9.44
C HIS A 115 -11.94 -1.65 10.16
N PHE A 116 -12.13 -1.88 11.46
CA PHE A 116 -11.22 -2.72 12.24
C PHE A 116 -11.16 -4.14 11.69
N ASP A 117 -12.30 -4.74 11.43
CA ASP A 117 -12.37 -6.11 10.93
C ASP A 117 -11.93 -6.19 9.47
N GLY A 118 -12.39 -5.25 8.63
CA GLY A 118 -12.04 -5.21 7.21
C GLY A 118 -10.53 -5.01 7.00
N GLN A 119 -9.90 -4.12 7.75
CA GLN A 119 -8.45 -3.93 7.74
C GLN A 119 -7.74 -5.17 8.25
N ALA A 120 -8.21 -5.76 9.35
CA ALA A 120 -7.63 -6.99 9.87
C ALA A 120 -7.65 -8.11 8.83
N ILE A 121 -8.76 -8.31 8.12
CA ILE A 121 -8.90 -9.32 7.05
C ILE A 121 -7.98 -9.01 5.86
N LEU A 122 -7.95 -7.75 5.40
CA LEU A 122 -7.10 -7.35 4.29
C LEU A 122 -5.60 -7.53 4.60
N GLU A 123 -5.18 -7.20 5.83
CA GLU A 123 -3.79 -7.28 6.26
C GLU A 123 -3.36 -8.70 6.66
N THR A 124 -4.28 -9.53 7.14
CA THR A 124 -3.98 -10.95 7.41
C THR A 124 -4.20 -11.84 6.19
N GLY A 125 -5.03 -11.44 5.23
CA GLY A 125 -5.42 -12.27 4.09
C GLY A 125 -6.32 -13.46 4.46
N LEU A 126 -6.86 -13.49 5.68
CA LEU A 126 -7.81 -14.48 6.15
C LEU A 126 -9.24 -14.14 5.71
N ASP A 127 -10.18 -15.02 5.99
CA ASP A 127 -11.62 -14.79 5.75
C ASP A 127 -12.37 -14.29 6.99
N GLN A 128 -11.70 -14.28 8.16
CA GLN A 128 -12.23 -13.80 9.44
C GLN A 128 -11.27 -12.80 10.10
N PRO A 129 -11.79 -11.82 10.86
CA PRO A 129 -10.96 -10.81 11.53
C PRO A 129 -10.15 -11.38 12.71
N GLU A 130 -10.65 -12.46 13.33
CA GLU A 130 -9.97 -13.25 14.35
C GLU A 130 -9.20 -14.41 13.71
N GLY A 131 -8.09 -14.80 14.28
CA GLY A 131 -7.35 -15.98 13.81
C GLY A 131 -5.86 -15.83 13.96
N SER A 132 -5.17 -15.42 12.93
CA SER A 132 -3.71 -15.26 12.99
C SER A 132 -3.29 -13.88 13.44
N ALA A 133 -2.24 -13.81 14.26
CA ALA A 133 -1.53 -12.56 14.52
C ALA A 133 -0.67 -12.15 13.30
N ASP A 134 -0.37 -13.10 12.39
CA ASP A 134 0.57 -12.90 11.29
C ASP A 134 -0.10 -12.25 10.08
N GLY A 135 0.57 -11.28 9.50
CA GLY A 135 0.18 -10.65 8.25
C GLY A 135 0.60 -11.45 7.01
N TRP A 136 -0.12 -11.25 5.91
CA TRP A 136 0.15 -11.98 4.67
C TRP A 136 1.52 -11.63 4.06
N LEU A 137 2.01 -10.38 4.21
CA LEU A 137 3.35 -9.99 3.77
C LEU A 137 4.45 -10.69 4.57
N ASN A 138 4.25 -10.88 5.87
CA ASN A 138 5.23 -11.62 6.68
C ASN A 138 5.23 -13.11 6.30
N ARG A 139 4.07 -13.72 6.03
CA ARG A 139 4.00 -15.07 5.50
C ARG A 139 4.60 -15.19 4.10
N LEU A 140 4.46 -14.13 3.26
CA LEU A 140 5.14 -14.07 1.96
C LEU A 140 6.66 -14.21 2.13
N LEU A 141 7.28 -13.48 3.05
CA LEU A 141 8.72 -13.59 3.33
C LEU A 141 9.13 -15.03 3.69
N SER A 142 8.25 -15.79 4.36
CA SER A 142 8.52 -17.20 4.73
C SER A 142 8.48 -18.17 3.55
N VAL A 143 7.80 -17.84 2.46
CA VAL A 143 7.63 -18.74 1.30
C VAL A 143 8.51 -18.36 0.11
N MET A 144 9.07 -17.15 0.10
CA MET A 144 10.01 -16.70 -0.92
C MET A 144 11.35 -17.43 -0.78
N GLU A 145 12.00 -17.70 -1.91
CA GLU A 145 13.34 -18.28 -1.91
C GLU A 145 14.41 -17.21 -1.68
N GLY A 146 15.54 -17.63 -1.12
CA GLY A 146 16.67 -16.74 -0.86
C GLY A 146 16.50 -15.87 0.39
N HIS A 147 17.38 -14.88 0.55
CA HIS A 147 17.31 -13.94 1.67
C HIS A 147 16.37 -12.79 1.31
N ARG A 148 15.25 -12.69 2.01
CA ARG A 148 14.20 -11.70 1.78
C ARG A 148 14.00 -10.84 3.00
N SER A 149 13.76 -9.56 2.80
CA SER A 149 13.48 -8.63 3.89
C SER A 149 12.30 -7.73 3.56
N GLY A 150 11.62 -7.29 4.63
CA GLY A 150 10.48 -6.39 4.55
C GLY A 150 10.71 -5.10 5.31
N ILE A 151 10.01 -4.04 4.91
CA ILE A 151 10.03 -2.75 5.58
C ILE A 151 8.63 -2.14 5.66
N ALA A 152 8.31 -1.59 6.82
CA ALA A 152 7.16 -0.71 6.99
C ALA A 152 7.59 0.75 6.77
N ILE A 153 6.95 1.45 5.83
CA ILE A 153 7.08 2.90 5.67
C ILE A 153 5.91 3.55 6.39
N ALA A 154 5.96 3.50 7.70
CA ALA A 154 4.86 3.93 8.58
C ALA A 154 5.37 4.20 9.99
N ALA A 155 4.64 5.01 10.77
CA ALA A 155 4.96 5.32 12.16
C ALA A 155 4.81 4.11 13.10
N GLY A 156 4.07 3.09 12.70
CA GLY A 156 3.88 1.83 13.43
C GLY A 156 4.02 0.64 12.49
N MET A 157 4.17 -0.55 13.06
CA MET A 157 4.23 -1.79 12.28
C MET A 157 2.84 -2.16 11.75
N PRO A 158 2.59 -2.15 10.42
CA PRO A 158 1.35 -2.63 9.84
C PRO A 158 1.12 -4.11 10.17
N ARG A 159 -0.12 -4.49 10.42
CA ARG A 159 -0.45 -5.90 10.69
C ARG A 159 -0.04 -6.83 9.54
N SER A 160 -0.08 -6.34 8.31
CA SER A 160 0.36 -7.10 7.13
C SER A 160 1.81 -7.60 7.20
N LEU A 161 2.69 -6.87 7.91
CA LEU A 161 4.10 -7.24 8.12
C LEU A 161 4.39 -7.90 9.47
N THR A 162 3.41 -8.00 10.38
CA THR A 162 3.60 -8.69 11.67
C THR A 162 3.75 -10.19 11.46
N GLY A 163 4.67 -10.84 12.18
CA GLY A 163 4.85 -12.30 12.10
C GLY A 163 6.23 -12.76 12.57
N ILE A 164 6.62 -13.96 12.18
CA ILE A 164 7.86 -14.61 12.61
C ILE A 164 9.11 -14.03 11.93
N ASN A 165 8.97 -13.50 10.71
CA ASN A 165 10.08 -12.89 9.99
C ASN A 165 10.29 -11.48 10.51
N GLU A 166 11.53 -11.13 10.70
CA GLU A 166 11.91 -9.79 11.12
C GLU A 166 11.82 -8.81 9.98
N VAL A 167 11.26 -7.64 10.27
CA VAL A 167 11.04 -6.56 9.32
C VAL A 167 11.48 -5.24 9.93
N ALA A 168 12.05 -4.38 9.11
CA ALA A 168 12.40 -3.02 9.50
C ALA A 168 11.16 -2.10 9.48
N SER A 169 11.26 -0.96 10.16
CA SER A 169 10.29 0.13 10.00
C SER A 169 11.03 1.45 9.83
N TRP A 170 10.48 2.31 8.97
CA TRP A 170 10.97 3.66 8.78
C TRP A 170 9.80 4.64 8.74
N SER A 171 9.97 5.79 9.39
CA SER A 171 9.02 6.89 9.37
C SER A 171 9.74 8.22 9.42
N PRO A 172 9.29 9.25 8.69
CA PRO A 172 9.80 10.61 8.84
C PRO A 172 9.33 11.16 10.19
N ALA A 173 10.08 10.91 11.24
CA ALA A 173 9.79 11.44 12.57
C ALA A 173 10.63 12.68 12.83
N GLU A 174 10.00 13.79 13.23
CA GLU A 174 10.70 14.88 13.89
C GLU A 174 10.92 14.49 15.35
N LEU A 175 12.14 14.16 15.71
CA LEU A 175 12.52 14.02 17.11
C LEU A 175 12.78 15.38 17.73
N GLY A 176 12.32 15.55 18.96
CA GLY A 176 12.65 16.73 19.75
C GLY A 176 14.17 16.88 19.91
N VAL A 177 14.59 18.08 20.30
CA VAL A 177 16.01 18.37 20.56
C VAL A 177 16.56 17.41 21.62
N VAL A 178 17.55 16.62 21.24
CA VAL A 178 18.23 15.68 22.13
C VAL A 178 19.43 16.37 22.74
N GLU A 179 19.60 16.25 24.07
CA GLU A 179 20.73 16.83 24.78
C GLU A 179 22.07 16.22 24.33
N ASP A 180 23.14 17.02 24.39
CA ASP A 180 24.49 16.56 24.10
C ASP A 180 24.87 15.36 24.99
N GLY A 181 25.49 14.35 24.38
CA GLY A 181 25.88 13.12 25.07
C GLY A 181 24.76 12.12 25.34
N TYR A 182 23.55 12.34 24.85
CA TYR A 182 22.45 11.37 24.99
C TYR A 182 22.74 10.06 24.26
N LEU A 183 23.32 10.14 23.07
CA LEU A 183 23.76 8.96 22.32
C LEU A 183 24.84 8.16 23.01
N ASP A 184 25.81 8.87 23.59
CA ASP A 184 26.87 8.22 24.34
C ASP A 184 26.30 7.46 25.55
N ARG A 185 25.27 8.04 26.20
CA ARG A 185 24.54 7.39 27.30
C ARG A 185 23.74 6.18 26.83
N LEU A 186 23.05 6.25 25.67
CA LEU A 186 22.34 5.11 25.09
C LEU A 186 23.30 3.99 24.71
N HIS A 187 24.43 4.33 24.10
CA HIS A 187 25.46 3.36 23.76
C HIS A 187 25.98 2.64 25.01
N LEU A 188 26.26 3.37 26.07
CA LEU A 188 26.69 2.80 27.35
C LEU A 188 25.60 1.93 28.00
N LEU A 189 24.32 2.34 27.88
CA LEU A 189 23.18 1.62 28.44
C LEU A 189 22.95 0.31 27.71
N TYR A 190 23.00 0.33 26.38
CA TYR A 190 22.68 -0.82 25.53
C TYR A 190 23.84 -1.80 25.40
N ARG A 191 25.07 -1.41 25.72
CA ARG A 191 26.27 -2.23 25.62
C ARG A 191 26.22 -3.56 26.37
N SER A 192 25.37 -3.66 27.37
CA SER A 192 25.18 -4.89 28.16
C SER A 192 24.09 -5.82 27.68
N ASP A 193 23.34 -5.39 26.65
CA ASP A 193 22.25 -6.15 26.02
C ASP A 193 22.54 -6.24 24.51
N GLU A 194 22.89 -7.43 24.05
CA GLU A 194 23.32 -7.69 22.67
C GLU A 194 22.22 -7.32 21.64
N ALA A 195 20.95 -7.51 21.98
CA ALA A 195 19.83 -7.18 21.13
C ALA A 195 19.63 -5.66 21.01
N LEU A 196 19.70 -4.94 22.13
CA LEU A 196 19.60 -3.48 22.14
C LEU A 196 20.82 -2.82 21.50
N GLN A 197 22.01 -3.39 21.69
CA GLN A 197 23.25 -2.93 21.06
C GLN A 197 23.17 -3.10 19.53
N GLY A 198 22.74 -4.27 19.05
CA GLY A 198 22.58 -4.53 17.61
C GLY A 198 21.56 -3.60 16.98
N SER A 199 20.43 -3.34 17.64
CA SER A 199 19.41 -2.38 17.19
C SER A 199 19.96 -0.97 17.06
N PHE A 200 20.74 -0.54 18.05
CA PHE A 200 21.33 0.79 18.08
C PHE A 200 22.39 0.95 16.97
N GLU A 201 23.21 -0.06 16.75
CA GLU A 201 24.20 -0.06 15.67
C GLU A 201 23.55 -0.09 14.29
N ALA A 202 22.50 -0.88 14.10
CA ALA A 202 21.72 -0.90 12.87
C ALA A 202 21.07 0.49 12.60
N ALA A 203 20.52 1.13 13.61
CA ALA A 203 19.97 2.48 13.49
C ALA A 203 21.03 3.51 13.09
N LEU A 204 22.24 3.41 13.63
CA LEU A 204 23.36 4.27 13.25
C LEU A 204 23.86 4.00 11.82
N ALA A 205 23.86 2.74 11.37
CA ALA A 205 24.25 2.38 10.03
C ALA A 205 23.25 2.88 8.96
N MET A 206 21.97 2.96 9.28
CA MET A 206 20.94 3.54 8.38
C MET A 206 20.93 5.08 8.40
N GLN A 207 21.78 5.71 9.16
CA GLN A 207 21.82 7.16 9.32
C GLN A 207 22.18 7.90 8.03
N ASP A 208 23.13 7.37 7.25
CA ASP A 208 23.59 8.00 6.00
C ASP A 208 22.44 8.08 4.98
N VAL A 209 21.60 7.04 4.91
CA VAL A 209 20.37 7.02 4.09
C VAL A 209 19.39 8.10 4.54
N GLY A 210 19.21 8.29 5.85
CA GLY A 210 18.34 9.33 6.41
C GLY A 210 18.82 10.75 6.11
N GLU A 211 20.12 10.99 6.10
CA GLU A 211 20.72 12.30 5.77
C GLU A 211 20.58 12.63 4.27
N GLU A 212 20.80 11.66 3.39
CA GLU A 212 20.57 11.83 1.96
C GLU A 212 19.10 12.12 1.63
N MET A 213 18.18 11.43 2.31
CA MET A 213 16.74 11.66 2.17
C MET A 213 16.34 13.06 2.64
N ALA A 214 16.92 13.55 3.74
CA ALA A 214 16.69 14.91 4.23
C ALA A 214 17.26 15.97 3.28
N ALA A 215 18.44 15.70 2.69
CA ALA A 215 19.09 16.59 1.73
C ALA A 215 18.33 16.68 0.39
N MET A 216 17.66 15.59 -0.03
CA MET A 216 16.81 15.56 -1.24
C MET A 216 15.41 16.16 -1.03
N GLY A 217 15.17 16.87 0.07
CA GLY A 217 13.90 17.50 0.37
C GLY A 217 12.87 16.52 0.94
N GLY A 218 13.31 15.41 1.52
CA GLY A 218 12.48 14.45 2.24
C GLY A 218 11.84 14.98 3.53
N GLY A 219 12.14 16.23 3.91
CA GLY A 219 11.48 16.99 4.98
C GLY A 219 10.10 17.54 4.57
N GLY A 220 9.34 16.82 3.73
CA GLY A 220 7.96 17.13 3.46
C GLY A 220 7.12 17.11 4.74
N ARG A 221 6.11 17.97 4.80
CA ARG A 221 5.14 17.98 5.90
C ARG A 221 4.71 16.54 6.20
N GLN A 222 4.67 16.19 7.48
CA GLN A 222 4.13 14.91 7.95
C GLN A 222 2.82 14.60 7.20
N GLY A 223 2.82 13.53 6.39
CA GLY A 223 1.67 13.13 5.57
C GLY A 223 1.71 13.47 4.07
N ASP A 224 2.86 13.92 3.50
CA ASP A 224 3.01 14.00 2.04
C ASP A 224 3.30 12.60 1.46
N PRO A 225 2.34 11.99 0.73
CA PRO A 225 2.56 10.67 0.13
C PRO A 225 3.79 10.62 -0.77
N SER A 226 4.09 11.68 -1.53
CA SER A 226 5.23 11.69 -2.44
C SER A 226 6.56 11.57 -1.73
N ALA A 227 6.70 12.13 -0.54
CA ALA A 227 7.91 11.98 0.27
C ALA A 227 8.06 10.53 0.78
N LEU A 228 6.96 9.92 1.25
CA LEU A 228 6.97 8.52 1.71
C LEU A 228 7.28 7.55 0.55
N PHE A 229 6.72 7.79 -0.63
CA PHE A 229 7.00 6.98 -1.81
C PHE A 229 8.46 7.11 -2.28
N ARG A 230 9.04 8.31 -2.25
CA ARG A 230 10.48 8.49 -2.55
C ARG A 230 11.36 7.77 -1.52
N ALA A 231 11.02 7.87 -0.24
CA ALA A 231 11.72 7.15 0.81
C ALA A 231 11.69 5.63 0.61
N ALA A 232 10.51 5.09 0.29
CA ALA A 232 10.36 3.67 -0.03
C ALA A 232 11.25 3.27 -1.21
N ALA A 233 11.22 4.04 -2.30
CA ALA A 233 12.06 3.77 -3.48
C ALA A 233 13.55 3.79 -3.13
N GLN A 234 14.02 4.81 -2.40
CA GLN A 234 15.42 4.91 -2.01
C GLN A 234 15.85 3.69 -1.17
N LEU A 235 15.09 3.34 -0.12
CA LEU A 235 15.42 2.20 0.72
C LEU A 235 15.40 0.88 -0.05
N MET A 236 14.48 0.71 -0.99
CA MET A 236 14.36 -0.52 -1.79
C MET A 236 15.43 -0.62 -2.90
N THR A 237 16.01 0.51 -3.32
CA THR A 237 17.04 0.54 -4.38
C THR A 237 18.46 0.43 -3.85
N GLU A 238 18.67 0.59 -2.53
CA GLU A 238 19.97 0.35 -1.91
C GLU A 238 20.48 -1.08 -2.16
N PRO A 239 21.79 -1.27 -2.27
CA PRO A 239 22.36 -2.61 -2.37
C PRO A 239 21.93 -3.47 -1.19
N GLY A 240 21.13 -4.51 -1.49
CA GLY A 240 20.52 -5.37 -0.47
C GLY A 240 19.28 -4.79 0.22
N GLY A 241 18.70 -3.74 -0.32
CA GLY A 241 17.46 -3.17 0.18
C GLY A 241 16.28 -4.16 0.22
N PRO A 242 15.20 -3.83 0.96
CA PRO A 242 14.08 -4.73 1.16
C PRO A 242 13.34 -5.05 -0.15
N ASN A 243 12.87 -6.30 -0.26
CA ASN A 243 12.07 -6.76 -1.38
C ASN A 243 10.58 -6.46 -1.21
N VAL A 244 10.13 -6.29 0.03
CA VAL A 244 8.72 -6.08 0.38
C VAL A 244 8.59 -4.82 1.21
N ALA A 245 7.74 -3.89 0.79
CA ALA A 245 7.40 -2.70 1.55
C ALA A 245 5.90 -2.62 1.80
N ALA A 246 5.51 -2.12 2.97
CA ALA A 246 4.12 -1.76 3.27
C ALA A 246 4.01 -0.28 3.63
N MET A 247 2.97 0.36 3.09
CA MET A 247 2.65 1.77 3.30
C MET A 247 1.16 1.92 3.61
N GLU A 248 0.81 2.94 4.39
CA GLU A 248 -0.56 3.21 4.76
C GLU A 248 -0.90 4.69 4.58
N PHE A 249 -2.05 4.95 3.99
CA PHE A 249 -2.59 6.31 3.84
C PHE A 249 -4.01 6.36 4.37
N SER A 250 -4.25 7.23 5.35
CA SER A 250 -5.57 7.46 5.94
C SER A 250 -6.33 8.59 5.24
N GLY A 251 -7.60 8.77 5.63
CA GLY A 251 -8.44 9.88 5.19
C GLY A 251 -9.40 9.52 4.05
N TRP A 252 -9.55 8.25 3.71
CA TRP A 252 -10.46 7.80 2.64
C TRP A 252 -11.91 7.61 3.12
N ASP A 253 -12.16 7.77 4.43
CA ASP A 253 -13.50 7.69 5.04
C ASP A 253 -14.29 9.00 4.84
N THR A 254 -14.75 9.22 3.62
CA THR A 254 -15.30 10.49 3.15
C THR A 254 -16.82 10.59 3.36
N HIS A 255 -17.26 10.60 4.63
CA HIS A 255 -18.68 10.72 4.96
C HIS A 255 -19.31 12.07 4.63
N ALA A 256 -18.53 13.13 4.55
CA ALA A 256 -19.04 14.48 4.28
C ALA A 256 -18.10 15.26 3.36
N ASN A 257 -18.67 16.16 2.57
CA ASN A 257 -17.90 17.09 1.72
C ASN A 257 -16.82 16.38 0.88
N GLN A 258 -17.12 15.19 0.38
CA GLN A 258 -16.18 14.38 -0.39
C GLN A 258 -15.68 15.16 -1.60
N GLY A 259 -16.60 15.67 -2.41
CA GLY A 259 -16.31 16.40 -3.64
C GLY A 259 -15.52 15.57 -4.65
N ILE A 260 -15.71 15.84 -5.92
CA ILE A 260 -15.05 15.07 -6.98
C ILE A 260 -14.04 15.90 -7.73
N VAL A 261 -14.41 16.86 -8.54
CA VAL A 261 -13.49 17.74 -9.27
C VAL A 261 -13.08 18.91 -8.36
N GLY A 262 -11.77 19.01 -8.06
CA GLY A 262 -11.23 20.00 -7.13
C GLY A 262 -11.66 19.86 -5.67
N GLY A 263 -12.40 18.77 -5.35
CA GLY A 263 -12.87 18.46 -4.00
C GLY A 263 -11.81 17.78 -3.12
N ASN A 264 -12.24 17.33 -1.94
CA ASN A 264 -11.33 16.68 -0.99
C ASN A 264 -10.81 15.34 -1.53
N LEU A 265 -11.70 14.51 -2.08
CA LEU A 265 -11.31 13.22 -2.66
C LEU A 265 -10.39 13.40 -3.86
N ASP A 266 -10.71 14.33 -4.76
CA ASP A 266 -9.89 14.59 -5.96
C ASP A 266 -8.46 15.00 -5.61
N ARG A 267 -8.30 15.91 -4.63
CA ARG A 267 -6.96 16.31 -4.13
C ARG A 267 -6.21 15.10 -3.50
N GLN A 268 -6.92 14.22 -2.82
CA GLN A 268 -6.32 13.04 -2.19
C GLN A 268 -5.90 12.02 -3.24
N LEU A 269 -6.72 11.80 -4.27
CA LEU A 269 -6.39 11.00 -5.44
C LEU A 269 -5.18 11.56 -6.18
N GLY A 270 -5.11 12.90 -6.35
CA GLY A 270 -3.96 13.57 -6.95
C GLY A 270 -2.65 13.36 -6.18
N ARG A 271 -2.71 13.40 -4.85
CA ARG A 271 -1.54 13.11 -4.00
C ARG A 271 -1.08 11.65 -4.13
N LEU A 272 -2.03 10.71 -4.17
CA LEU A 272 -1.72 9.30 -4.39
C LEU A 272 -1.06 9.09 -5.75
N ALA A 273 -1.65 9.62 -6.82
CA ALA A 273 -1.13 9.49 -8.18
C ALA A 273 0.26 10.15 -8.35
N ALA A 274 0.47 11.31 -7.73
CA ALA A 274 1.78 11.97 -7.68
C ALA A 274 2.82 11.14 -6.92
N GLY A 275 2.42 10.53 -5.79
CA GLY A 275 3.27 9.62 -5.02
C GLY A 275 3.71 8.40 -5.84
N LEU A 276 2.76 7.72 -6.48
CA LEU A 276 3.02 6.58 -7.36
C LEU A 276 3.94 6.95 -8.53
N SER A 277 3.72 8.09 -9.15
CA SER A 277 4.58 8.59 -10.24
C SER A 277 5.99 8.90 -9.76
N SER A 278 6.11 9.51 -8.57
CA SER A 278 7.40 9.79 -7.93
C SER A 278 8.15 8.49 -7.57
N PHE A 279 7.44 7.49 -7.05
CA PHE A 279 7.99 6.17 -6.75
C PHE A 279 8.61 5.53 -8.00
N ARG A 280 7.82 5.43 -9.08
CA ARG A 280 8.30 4.89 -10.35
C ARG A 280 9.56 5.60 -10.85
N ALA A 281 9.55 6.93 -10.82
CA ALA A 281 10.71 7.72 -11.26
C ALA A 281 11.94 7.47 -10.37
N SER A 282 11.77 7.31 -9.07
CA SER A 282 12.86 7.08 -8.12
C SER A 282 13.41 5.65 -8.17
N MET A 283 12.61 4.67 -8.59
CA MET A 283 13.08 3.28 -8.77
C MET A 283 14.05 3.12 -9.93
N GLY A 284 14.02 4.01 -10.93
CA GLY A 284 14.90 3.94 -12.10
C GLY A 284 14.82 2.58 -12.79
N ASP A 285 15.97 1.97 -13.07
CA ASP A 285 16.05 0.65 -13.74
C ASP A 285 15.48 -0.48 -12.86
N GLN A 286 15.40 -0.29 -11.53
CA GLN A 286 14.83 -1.27 -10.61
C GLN A 286 13.30 -1.30 -10.63
N TRP A 287 12.65 -0.39 -11.40
CA TRP A 287 11.22 -0.50 -11.73
C TRP A 287 10.91 -1.81 -12.45
N GLU A 288 11.87 -2.32 -13.24
CA GLU A 288 11.83 -3.67 -13.77
C GLU A 288 11.81 -4.69 -12.60
N GLY A 289 10.83 -5.56 -12.56
CA GLY A 289 10.59 -6.49 -11.45
C GLY A 289 9.92 -5.88 -10.22
N THR A 290 9.52 -4.61 -10.25
CA THR A 290 8.78 -3.98 -9.15
C THR A 290 7.28 -3.94 -9.42
N THR A 291 6.50 -4.36 -8.42
CA THR A 291 5.04 -4.30 -8.44
C THR A 291 4.54 -3.48 -7.25
N VAL A 292 3.62 -2.56 -7.50
CA VAL A 292 2.90 -1.79 -6.48
C VAL A 292 1.45 -2.21 -6.47
N VAL A 293 0.91 -2.57 -5.32
CA VAL A 293 -0.50 -2.94 -5.12
C VAL A 293 -1.16 -1.92 -4.22
N VAL A 294 -2.22 -1.29 -4.68
CA VAL A 294 -3.00 -0.29 -3.93
C VAL A 294 -4.39 -0.85 -3.67
N MET A 295 -4.75 -1.01 -2.41
CA MET A 295 -6.01 -1.63 -1.99
C MET A 295 -6.61 -0.92 -0.78
N THR A 296 -7.88 -1.17 -0.54
CA THR A 296 -8.64 -0.70 0.62
C THR A 296 -9.45 -1.85 1.21
N GLU A 297 -9.86 -1.72 2.46
CA GLU A 297 -10.61 -2.75 3.19
C GLU A 297 -12.02 -2.99 2.65
N PHE A 298 -12.68 -1.96 2.11
CA PHE A 298 -13.97 -2.05 1.43
C PHE A 298 -14.23 -0.77 0.62
N GLY A 299 -15.30 -0.75 -0.19
CA GLY A 299 -15.74 0.41 -0.96
C GLY A 299 -16.72 1.30 -0.21
N ARG A 300 -17.39 2.17 -0.97
CA ARG A 300 -18.39 3.12 -0.44
C ARG A 300 -19.76 2.82 -1.05
N THR A 301 -20.82 3.37 -0.43
CA THR A 301 -22.17 3.27 -0.98
C THR A 301 -22.25 3.77 -2.42
N ALA A 302 -23.04 3.12 -3.23
CA ALA A 302 -23.22 3.50 -4.62
C ALA A 302 -23.85 4.90 -4.75
N ARG A 303 -24.74 5.29 -3.83
CA ARG A 303 -25.36 6.62 -3.79
C ARG A 303 -24.66 7.55 -2.80
N PRO A 304 -24.64 8.87 -3.09
CA PRO A 304 -24.27 9.88 -2.11
C PRO A 304 -25.19 9.84 -0.88
N ASN A 305 -24.64 10.18 0.28
CA ASN A 305 -25.42 10.43 1.50
C ASN A 305 -25.90 11.89 1.59
N GLY A 306 -26.61 12.22 2.67
CA GLY A 306 -27.17 13.56 2.89
C GLY A 306 -26.16 14.67 3.22
N THR A 307 -24.89 14.34 3.43
CA THR A 307 -23.81 15.28 3.81
C THR A 307 -22.81 15.53 2.68
N GLY A 308 -23.12 15.09 1.45
CA GLY A 308 -22.25 15.28 0.28
C GLY A 308 -21.02 14.38 0.29
N GLY A 309 -21.15 13.24 0.90
CA GLY A 309 -20.17 12.15 0.91
C GLY A 309 -20.83 10.82 0.64
N THR A 310 -20.23 9.75 1.13
CA THR A 310 -20.72 8.37 1.01
C THR A 310 -20.57 7.64 2.34
N ASP A 311 -21.36 6.63 2.58
CA ASP A 311 -21.22 5.77 3.74
C ASP A 311 -20.42 4.52 3.39
N HIS A 312 -20.06 3.68 4.40
CA HIS A 312 -19.33 2.43 4.16
C HIS A 312 -20.13 1.51 3.22
N GLY A 313 -19.47 0.99 2.22
CA GLY A 313 -20.03 0.07 1.24
C GLY A 313 -19.32 -1.27 1.21
N THR A 314 -19.43 -1.99 0.11
CA THR A 314 -18.90 -3.36 -0.01
C THR A 314 -17.78 -3.42 -1.06
N ALA A 315 -18.09 -3.48 -2.33
CA ALA A 315 -17.06 -3.51 -3.36
C ALA A 315 -16.50 -2.12 -3.65
N GLY A 316 -15.21 -2.08 -3.92
CA GLY A 316 -14.46 -0.87 -4.26
C GLY A 316 -13.60 -1.08 -5.50
N ALA A 317 -12.57 -0.25 -5.59
CA ALA A 317 -11.54 -0.35 -6.62
C ALA A 317 -10.15 -0.43 -5.98
N GLY A 318 -9.17 -0.81 -6.79
CA GLY A 318 -7.76 -0.84 -6.44
C GLY A 318 -6.90 -0.77 -7.69
N PHE A 319 -5.59 -0.78 -7.51
CA PHE A 319 -4.64 -0.66 -8.61
C PHE A 319 -3.47 -1.64 -8.43
N VAL A 320 -3.00 -2.19 -9.54
CA VAL A 320 -1.70 -2.86 -9.60
C VAL A 320 -0.86 -2.12 -10.63
N LEU A 321 0.33 -1.69 -10.24
CA LEU A 321 1.26 -0.99 -11.11
C LEU A 321 2.59 -1.74 -11.15
N GLY A 322 3.21 -1.82 -12.32
CA GLY A 322 4.52 -2.47 -12.46
C GLY A 322 4.84 -2.83 -13.90
N SER A 323 6.12 -3.01 -14.18
CA SER A 323 6.61 -3.45 -15.50
C SER A 323 6.20 -4.88 -15.84
N GLY A 324 5.88 -5.71 -14.82
CA GLY A 324 5.40 -7.08 -15.00
C GLY A 324 3.90 -7.20 -15.28
N VAL A 325 3.17 -6.10 -15.40
CA VAL A 325 1.77 -6.12 -15.84
C VAL A 325 1.70 -6.61 -17.29
N ALA A 326 0.94 -7.66 -17.55
CA ALA A 326 0.87 -8.25 -18.88
C ALA A 326 0.32 -7.28 -19.93
N ARG A 327 -0.70 -6.49 -19.54
CA ARG A 327 -1.32 -5.43 -20.33
C ARG A 327 -2.18 -4.56 -19.44
N SER A 328 -2.18 -3.24 -19.66
CA SER A 328 -3.11 -2.33 -19.00
C SER A 328 -4.56 -2.68 -19.30
N SER A 329 -5.35 -2.89 -18.27
CA SER A 329 -6.76 -3.29 -18.40
C SER A 329 -7.56 -2.92 -17.14
N VAL A 330 -8.88 -2.88 -17.28
CA VAL A 330 -9.80 -2.84 -16.13
C VAL A 330 -10.25 -4.27 -15.85
N VAL A 331 -9.84 -4.80 -14.71
CA VAL A 331 -10.13 -6.16 -14.26
C VAL A 331 -11.40 -6.13 -13.44
N THR A 332 -12.47 -6.64 -13.99
CA THR A 332 -13.78 -6.68 -13.34
C THR A 332 -14.70 -7.67 -14.06
N ASP A 333 -15.64 -8.26 -13.32
CA ASP A 333 -16.88 -8.80 -13.86
C ASP A 333 -17.98 -7.82 -13.43
N TRP A 334 -18.31 -6.86 -14.33
CA TRP A 334 -19.11 -5.70 -13.94
C TRP A 334 -20.55 -6.10 -13.60
N PRO A 335 -21.00 -5.87 -12.34
CA PRO A 335 -22.32 -6.36 -11.91
C PRO A 335 -23.49 -5.47 -12.35
N GLY A 336 -23.23 -4.21 -12.74
CA GLY A 336 -24.24 -3.19 -13.01
C GLY A 336 -24.57 -2.33 -11.78
N LEU A 337 -25.32 -1.24 -12.04
CA LEU A 337 -25.67 -0.24 -11.01
C LEU A 337 -27.19 -0.03 -10.84
N LYS A 338 -28.04 -0.84 -11.46
CA LYS A 338 -29.47 -0.81 -11.14
C LYS A 338 -29.72 -1.34 -9.74
N ASP A 339 -30.78 -0.90 -9.07
CA ASP A 339 -31.08 -1.28 -7.69
C ASP A 339 -30.97 -2.79 -7.45
N ARG A 340 -31.57 -3.62 -8.32
CA ARG A 340 -31.51 -5.08 -8.24
C ARG A 340 -30.12 -5.71 -8.50
N GLU A 341 -29.19 -4.94 -9.05
CA GLU A 341 -27.82 -5.34 -9.37
C GLU A 341 -26.84 -4.94 -8.24
N LEU A 342 -27.31 -4.05 -7.35
CA LEU A 342 -26.54 -3.64 -6.17
C LEU A 342 -26.65 -4.70 -5.05
N PHE A 343 -25.59 -4.87 -4.33
CA PHE A 343 -25.59 -5.65 -3.08
C PHE A 343 -26.43 -4.92 -2.01
N GLU A 344 -27.43 -5.61 -1.50
CA GLU A 344 -28.45 -5.06 -0.59
C GLU A 344 -29.14 -3.78 -1.13
N GLU A 345 -29.33 -3.69 -2.46
CA GLU A 345 -29.90 -2.51 -3.16
C GLU A 345 -29.18 -1.18 -2.82
N ARG A 346 -27.91 -1.26 -2.39
CA ARG A 346 -27.19 -0.14 -1.78
C ARG A 346 -25.75 0.01 -2.25
N ASP A 347 -24.97 -1.06 -2.27
CA ASP A 347 -23.54 -1.05 -2.54
C ASP A 347 -23.23 -1.68 -3.90
N LEU A 348 -22.11 -1.32 -4.52
CA LEU A 348 -21.60 -2.07 -5.65
C LEU A 348 -21.42 -3.54 -5.24
N ALA A 349 -22.01 -4.44 -6.01
CA ALA A 349 -21.90 -5.87 -5.73
C ALA A 349 -20.48 -6.37 -5.98
N PRO A 350 -19.88 -7.17 -5.07
CA PRO A 350 -18.53 -7.67 -5.25
C PRO A 350 -18.52 -8.86 -6.21
N THR A 351 -17.68 -8.78 -7.22
CA THR A 351 -17.48 -9.83 -8.24
C THR A 351 -16.03 -10.33 -8.28
N LEU A 352 -15.10 -9.57 -7.68
CA LEU A 352 -13.67 -9.87 -7.66
C LEU A 352 -13.18 -10.05 -6.21
N ASP A 353 -12.61 -11.21 -5.89
CA ASP A 353 -11.98 -11.47 -4.58
C ASP A 353 -10.55 -10.89 -4.58
N THR A 354 -10.26 -10.05 -3.60
CA THR A 354 -8.94 -9.43 -3.39
C THR A 354 -7.82 -10.48 -3.36
N ARG A 355 -8.06 -11.66 -2.75
CA ARG A 355 -7.06 -12.74 -2.65
C ARG A 355 -6.76 -13.37 -4.00
N ALA A 356 -7.74 -13.44 -4.92
CA ALA A 356 -7.50 -13.94 -6.28
C ALA A 356 -6.50 -13.07 -7.03
N VAL A 357 -6.65 -11.74 -6.92
CA VAL A 357 -5.71 -10.76 -7.49
C VAL A 357 -4.34 -10.89 -6.86
N LEU A 358 -4.27 -10.88 -5.52
CA LEU A 358 -3.00 -10.96 -4.79
C LEU A 358 -2.22 -12.24 -5.13
N LYS A 359 -2.88 -13.40 -5.23
CA LYS A 359 -2.22 -14.64 -5.66
C LYS A 359 -1.60 -14.50 -7.06
N GLY A 360 -2.32 -13.89 -8.01
CA GLY A 360 -1.80 -13.65 -9.35
C GLY A 360 -0.59 -12.70 -9.35
N VAL A 361 -0.69 -11.60 -8.61
CA VAL A 361 0.41 -10.64 -8.44
C VAL A 361 1.65 -11.32 -7.83
N LEU A 362 1.48 -12.10 -6.77
CA LEU A 362 2.61 -12.78 -6.12
C LEU A 362 3.26 -13.82 -7.02
N ALA A 363 2.48 -14.53 -7.82
CA ALA A 363 3.02 -15.47 -8.80
C ALA A 363 3.86 -14.75 -9.86
N GLY A 364 3.36 -13.65 -10.42
CA GLY A 364 4.13 -12.91 -11.44
C GLY A 364 5.32 -12.14 -10.89
N THR A 365 5.26 -11.67 -9.63
CA THR A 365 6.37 -10.89 -9.04
C THR A 365 7.48 -11.77 -8.46
N PHE A 366 7.14 -12.95 -7.91
CA PHE A 366 8.06 -13.80 -7.15
C PHE A 366 8.08 -15.27 -7.60
N ASP A 367 7.51 -15.60 -8.74
CA ASP A 367 7.40 -16.97 -9.26
C ASP A 367 6.73 -17.95 -8.26
N LEU A 368 5.80 -17.48 -7.43
CA LEU A 368 5.16 -18.34 -6.45
C LEU A 368 4.25 -19.38 -7.12
N THR A 369 4.42 -20.62 -6.72
CA THR A 369 3.48 -21.69 -7.05
C THR A 369 2.12 -21.48 -6.38
N PRO A 370 1.03 -22.05 -6.91
CA PRO A 370 -0.28 -22.00 -6.25
C PRO A 370 -0.25 -22.47 -4.79
N GLN A 371 0.53 -23.50 -4.48
CA GLN A 371 0.66 -24.01 -3.11
C GLN A 371 1.39 -23.03 -2.18
N GLN A 372 2.38 -22.27 -2.69
CA GLN A 372 3.02 -21.21 -1.92
C GLN A 372 2.06 -20.03 -1.71
N ALA A 373 1.30 -19.63 -2.72
CA ALA A 373 0.28 -18.59 -2.60
C ALA A 373 -0.82 -18.98 -1.58
N ASP A 374 -1.24 -20.25 -1.53
CA ASP A 374 -2.19 -20.75 -0.51
C ASP A 374 -1.61 -20.70 0.91
N ARG A 375 -0.30 -20.82 1.08
CA ARG A 375 0.33 -20.63 2.40
C ARG A 375 0.39 -19.16 2.80
N VAL A 376 0.49 -18.23 1.84
CA VAL A 376 0.41 -16.78 2.10
C VAL A 376 -1.02 -16.40 2.52
N PHE A 377 -2.03 -17.01 1.88
CA PHE A 377 -3.45 -16.77 2.15
C PHE A 377 -4.13 -18.06 2.64
N PRO A 378 -4.00 -18.42 3.92
CA PRO A 378 -4.68 -19.59 4.49
C PRO A 378 -6.20 -19.51 4.25
N ASP A 379 -6.87 -20.67 4.21
CA ASP A 379 -8.31 -20.80 3.98
C ASP A 379 -8.82 -20.27 2.64
N SER A 380 -7.91 -19.99 1.70
CA SER A 380 -8.23 -19.49 0.35
C SER A 380 -7.97 -20.49 -0.77
N SER A 381 -7.82 -21.79 -0.48
CA SER A 381 -7.57 -22.82 -1.51
C SER A 381 -8.70 -22.95 -2.54
N GLY A 382 -9.95 -22.56 -2.16
CA GLY A 382 -11.07 -22.43 -3.08
C GLY A 382 -11.07 -21.16 -3.94
N VAL A 383 -10.20 -20.20 -3.66
CA VAL A 383 -10.06 -18.95 -4.40
C VAL A 383 -8.95 -19.12 -5.44
N ARG A 384 -9.35 -19.29 -6.71
CA ARG A 384 -8.38 -19.41 -7.81
C ARG A 384 -7.65 -18.08 -8.01
N GLY A 385 -6.31 -18.12 -8.05
CA GLY A 385 -5.50 -16.95 -8.39
C GLY A 385 -5.69 -16.54 -9.85
N MET A 386 -5.57 -15.25 -10.11
CA MET A 386 -5.62 -14.66 -11.46
C MET A 386 -4.21 -14.62 -12.04
N TRP A 387 -3.71 -15.79 -12.46
CA TRP A 387 -2.33 -16.01 -12.90
C TRP A 387 -1.96 -15.25 -14.19
N GLU A 388 -2.96 -14.82 -14.95
CA GLU A 388 -2.84 -14.12 -16.22
C GLU A 388 -2.60 -12.59 -16.09
N LEU A 389 -2.64 -12.02 -14.90
CA LEU A 389 -2.52 -10.59 -14.69
C LEU A 389 -1.10 -10.05 -14.93
N MET A 390 -0.11 -10.89 -14.69
CA MET A 390 1.31 -10.54 -14.76
C MET A 390 2.02 -11.40 -15.80
N THR A 391 3.12 -10.88 -16.35
CA THR A 391 3.99 -11.60 -17.32
C THR A 391 5.22 -12.15 -16.65
#